data_92a7c9c5c3aa9e66c5b152a50f016ede
#
_entry.id   92a7c9c5c3aa9e66c5b152a50f016ede
#
_cell.length_a   1.000
_cell.length_b   1.000
_cell.length_c   1.000
_cell.angle_alpha   90.00
_cell.angle_beta   90.00
_cell.angle_gamma   90.00
#
_symmetry.space_group_name_H-M   'P 1'
#
loop_
_entity.id
_entity.type
_entity.pdbx_description
1 polymer ?
#
loop_
_entity_poly.entity_id
_entity_poly.type
_entity_poly.pdbx_seq_one_letter_code
_entity_poly.pdbx_strand_id
1 'polypeptide(L)' 'MSDITGKVDKAFETLSLPEIADAPVSALQGISDGDAEHLKAAFNINTVRDLGTNKYFLWAQAISKLSE' A
#
# COMPACT_ATOMS: atom_id res chain seq x y z
N MET A 1 -6.38 -13.23 -12.74
CA MET A 1 -5.42 -12.13 -12.52
C MET A 1 -6.11 -10.94 -11.93
N SER A 2 -5.55 -10.36 -10.91
CA SER A 2 -6.18 -9.19 -10.31
C SER A 2 -5.89 -7.95 -11.16
N ASP A 3 -6.91 -7.11 -11.29
CA ASP A 3 -6.81 -5.85 -12.00
C ASP A 3 -6.43 -4.77 -11.00
N ILE A 4 -5.23 -4.21 -11.13
CA ILE A 4 -4.73 -3.16 -10.26
C ILE A 4 -4.99 -1.76 -10.83
N THR A 5 -5.59 -1.68 -12.02
CA THR A 5 -5.94 -0.40 -12.63
C THR A 5 -6.89 0.33 -11.70
N GLY A 6 -6.57 1.57 -11.38
CA GLY A 6 -7.36 2.36 -10.45
C GLY A 6 -6.95 2.19 -8.99
N LYS A 7 -6.07 1.23 -8.68
CA LYS A 7 -5.54 1.04 -7.32
C LYS A 7 -4.16 1.65 -7.15
N VAL A 8 -3.46 1.90 -8.25
CA VAL A 8 -2.16 2.56 -8.24
C VAL A 8 -2.22 3.75 -9.19
N ASP A 9 -1.29 4.70 -9.02
CA ASP A 9 -1.19 5.83 -9.93
C ASP A 9 -0.80 5.34 -11.32
N LYS A 10 -1.24 6.08 -12.34
CA LYS A 10 -1.06 5.67 -13.74
C LYS A 10 0.38 5.33 -14.09
N ALA A 11 1.33 6.06 -13.51
CA ALA A 11 2.74 5.84 -13.80
C ALA A 11 3.21 4.43 -13.42
N PHE A 12 2.48 3.74 -12.54
CA PHE A 12 2.85 2.43 -12.03
C PHE A 12 2.03 1.29 -12.60
N GLU A 13 0.99 1.58 -13.41
CA GLU A 13 0.08 0.54 -13.91
C GLU A 13 0.74 -0.46 -14.84
N THR A 14 1.83 -0.06 -15.50
CA THR A 14 2.54 -0.93 -16.45
C THR A 14 3.66 -1.73 -15.82
N LEU A 15 3.91 -1.55 -14.53
CA LEU A 15 4.97 -2.26 -13.82
C LEU A 15 4.48 -3.65 -13.39
N SER A 16 5.43 -4.56 -13.18
CA SER A 16 5.10 -5.87 -12.61
C SER A 16 4.67 -5.71 -11.15
N LEU A 17 3.98 -6.71 -10.61
CA LEU A 17 3.57 -6.68 -9.21
C LEU A 17 4.76 -6.55 -8.26
N PRO A 18 5.88 -7.28 -8.43
CA PRO A 18 7.05 -7.07 -7.58
C PRO A 18 7.60 -5.65 -7.64
N GLU A 19 7.61 -5.04 -8.84
CA GLU A 19 8.06 -3.67 -8.99
C GLU A 19 7.15 -2.68 -8.28
N ILE A 20 5.84 -2.90 -8.37
CA ILE A 20 4.86 -2.06 -7.68
C ILE A 20 5.00 -2.23 -6.17
N ALA A 21 5.22 -3.46 -5.70
CA ALA A 21 5.39 -3.72 -4.27
C ALA A 21 6.58 -2.96 -3.69
N ASP A 22 7.63 -2.76 -4.48
CA ASP A 22 8.82 -2.04 -4.02
C ASP A 22 8.76 -0.55 -4.32
N ALA A 23 7.69 -0.07 -4.95
CA ALA A 23 7.48 1.35 -5.22
C ALA A 23 7.11 2.10 -3.93
N PRO A 24 7.29 3.44 -3.92
CA PRO A 24 6.87 4.23 -2.75
C PRO A 24 5.39 4.00 -2.44
N VAL A 25 5.03 4.07 -1.17
CA VAL A 25 3.65 3.83 -0.74
C VAL A 25 2.67 4.81 -1.40
N SER A 26 3.14 6.00 -1.78
CA SER A 26 2.32 6.98 -2.49
C SER A 26 1.95 6.54 -3.91
N ALA A 27 2.53 5.43 -4.40
CA ALA A 27 2.10 4.86 -5.68
C ALA A 27 0.67 4.33 -5.62
N LEU A 28 0.16 4.03 -4.44
CA LEU A 28 -1.22 3.62 -4.27
C LEU A 28 -2.15 4.80 -4.53
N GLN A 29 -3.18 4.57 -5.34
CA GLN A 29 -4.13 5.61 -5.67
C GLN A 29 -4.82 6.09 -4.38
N GLY A 30 -4.76 7.39 -4.13
CA GLY A 30 -5.38 7.97 -2.94
C GLY A 30 -4.42 8.23 -1.78
N ILE A 31 -3.18 7.73 -1.86
CA ILE A 31 -2.16 8.02 -0.85
C ILE A 31 -1.35 9.22 -1.32
N SER A 32 -1.51 10.35 -0.65
CA SER A 32 -0.76 11.57 -0.98
C SER A 32 0.66 11.47 -0.45
N ASP A 33 1.52 12.40 -0.90
CA ASP A 33 2.88 12.48 -0.37
C ASP A 33 2.88 12.79 1.12
N GLY A 34 1.93 13.62 1.58
CA GLY A 34 1.77 13.91 3.01
C GLY A 34 1.39 12.67 3.81
N ASP A 35 0.46 11.87 3.28
CA ASP A 35 0.07 10.61 3.91
C ASP A 35 1.26 9.66 3.99
N ALA A 36 2.06 9.60 2.92
CA ALA A 36 3.24 8.74 2.87
C ALA A 36 4.25 9.16 3.94
N GLU A 37 4.44 10.47 4.15
CA GLU A 37 5.34 10.94 5.19
C GLU A 37 4.85 10.57 6.58
N HIS A 38 3.54 10.63 6.83
CA HIS A 38 2.96 10.25 8.10
C HIS A 38 3.14 8.75 8.36
N LEU A 39 2.96 7.92 7.33
CA LEU A 39 3.18 6.47 7.45
C LEU A 39 4.63 6.15 7.76
N LYS A 40 5.55 6.86 7.13
CA LYS A 40 6.97 6.70 7.39
C LYS A 40 7.30 7.09 8.83
N ALA A 41 6.79 8.23 9.28
CA ALA A 41 7.09 8.74 10.63
C ALA A 41 6.49 7.84 11.71
N ALA A 42 5.26 7.35 11.51
CA ALA A 42 4.55 6.59 12.53
C ALA A 42 4.97 5.12 12.56
N PHE A 43 5.19 4.49 11.40
CA PHE A 43 5.36 3.04 11.30
C PHE A 43 6.56 2.62 10.47
N ASN A 44 7.38 3.56 10.02
CA ASN A 44 8.53 3.28 9.14
C ASN A 44 8.10 2.59 7.84
N ILE A 45 6.94 2.95 7.33
CA ILE A 45 6.40 2.41 6.08
C ILE A 45 6.83 3.32 4.94
N ASN A 46 7.62 2.79 4.01
CA ASN A 46 8.14 3.54 2.87
C ASN A 46 7.59 3.02 1.54
N THR A 47 7.36 1.74 1.43
CA THR A 47 6.96 1.09 0.17
C THR A 47 5.58 0.46 0.32
N VAL A 48 5.00 0.12 -0.84
CA VAL A 48 3.74 -0.63 -0.88
C VAL A 48 3.91 -1.94 -0.10
N ARG A 49 5.05 -2.61 -0.27
CA ARG A 49 5.33 -3.86 0.44
C ARG A 49 5.35 -3.65 1.95
N ASP A 50 5.97 -2.55 2.41
CA ASP A 50 6.02 -2.25 3.85
C ASP A 50 4.62 -2.12 4.43
N LEU A 51 3.72 -1.44 3.72
CA LEU A 51 2.34 -1.30 4.16
C LEU A 51 1.63 -2.65 4.17
N GLY A 52 1.80 -3.41 3.08
CA GLY A 52 1.11 -4.69 2.91
C GLY A 52 1.56 -5.78 3.87
N THR A 53 2.78 -5.65 4.42
CA THR A 53 3.32 -6.64 5.36
C THR A 53 3.37 -6.12 6.79
N ASN A 54 2.90 -4.90 7.04
CA ASN A 54 2.88 -4.35 8.38
C ASN A 54 1.89 -5.14 9.25
N LYS A 55 2.37 -5.64 10.38
CA LYS A 55 1.57 -6.55 11.23
C LYS A 55 0.30 -5.90 11.77
N TYR A 56 0.34 -4.61 12.08
CA TYR A 56 -0.84 -3.94 12.65
C TYR A 56 -1.96 -3.83 11.63
N PHE A 57 -1.61 -3.52 10.39
CA PHE A 57 -2.61 -3.43 9.32
C PHE A 57 -3.17 -4.81 8.99
N LEU A 58 -2.32 -5.83 8.99
CA LEU A 58 -2.77 -7.21 8.76
C LEU A 58 -3.70 -7.67 9.87
N TRP A 59 -3.37 -7.39 11.12
CA TRP A 59 -4.22 -7.74 12.26
C TRP A 59 -5.56 -7.01 12.18
N ALA A 60 -5.54 -5.71 11.89
CA ALA A 60 -6.76 -4.93 11.79
C ALA A 60 -7.65 -5.45 10.67
N GLN A 61 -7.05 -5.79 9.53
CA GLN A 61 -7.80 -6.34 8.40
C GLN A 61 -8.46 -7.67 8.78
N ALA A 62 -7.71 -8.54 9.46
CA ALA A 62 -8.24 -9.83 9.89
C ALA A 62 -9.40 -9.67 10.87
N ILE A 63 -9.25 -8.77 11.83
CA ILE A 63 -10.31 -8.51 12.81
C ILE A 63 -11.56 -7.96 12.12
N SER A 64 -11.38 -7.03 11.21
CA SER A 64 -12.47 -6.45 10.45
C SER A 64 -13.22 -7.52 9.67
N LYS A 65 -12.50 -8.42 9.03
CA LYS A 65 -13.10 -9.52 8.27
C LYS A 65 -13.89 -10.47 9.16
N LEU A 66 -13.34 -10.80 10.33
CA LEU A 66 -14.00 -11.71 11.26
C LEU A 66 -15.25 -11.10 11.89
N SER A 67 -15.35 -9.78 11.91
CA SER A 67 -16.49 -9.09 12.51
C SER A 67 -17.67 -8.89 11.55
N GLU A 68 -17.48 -9.23 10.29
CA GLU A 68 -18.55 -9.09 9.28
C GLU A 68 -19.66 -10.10 9.48
#